data_637db2151b97b10208c1c7147fa66ddf
#
_entry.id   637db2151b97b10208c1c7147fa66ddf
#
_cell.length_a   1.000
_cell.length_b   1.000
_cell.length_c   1.000
_cell.angle_alpha   90.00
_cell.angle_beta   90.00
_cell.angle_gamma   90.00
#
_symmetry.space_group_name_H-M   'P 1'
#
loop_
_entity.id
_entity.type
_entity.pdbx_description
1 polymer ?
#
loop_
_entity_poly.entity_id
_entity_poly.type
_entity_poly.pdbx_seq_one_letter_code
_entity_poly.pdbx_strand_id
1 'polypeptide(L)'
;MTERFDLALLKGRLLPDAPVELQRLPVASVAVVVNPEDRGGSILLIRRTERSGDPWSGQIGFPGGHKSPEDQGLLQTAIRETREEVGIILDRHELLGALPMVTTHSRRVQVAPFVFALKSDVAMQMNREVTETFWVPLSELNRLDVKSREVKVEEGRLEVDSFDYGGRIIWGLTFRILNLLLGRGLEGHV
;
A
#
# COMPACT_ATOMS: atom_id res chain seq x y z
N MET A 1 11.56 -7.86 24.30
CA MET A 1 12.49 -7.19 23.37
C MET A 1 11.69 -6.91 22.10
N THR A 2 11.37 -5.66 21.82
CA THR A 2 10.71 -5.26 20.56
C THR A 2 11.77 -5.38 19.47
N GLU A 3 11.61 -6.31 18.53
CA GLU A 3 12.47 -6.34 17.35
C GLU A 3 12.39 -4.97 16.67
N ARG A 4 13.52 -4.30 16.60
CA ARG A 4 13.65 -3.06 15.85
C ARG A 4 13.48 -3.39 14.38
N PHE A 5 12.65 -2.65 13.69
CA PHE A 5 12.53 -2.72 12.24
C PHE A 5 13.90 -2.46 11.60
N ASP A 6 14.38 -3.44 10.84
CA ASP A 6 15.67 -3.34 10.16
C ASP A 6 15.47 -2.73 8.76
N LEU A 7 15.76 -1.43 8.67
CA LEU A 7 15.69 -0.68 7.42
C LEU A 7 16.67 -1.23 6.37
N ALA A 8 17.79 -1.80 6.77
CA ALA A 8 18.76 -2.40 5.84
C ALA A 8 18.23 -3.69 5.23
N LEU A 9 17.55 -4.50 6.04
CA LEU A 9 16.87 -5.72 5.55
C LEU A 9 15.74 -5.36 4.58
N LEU A 10 14.98 -4.31 4.85
CA LEU A 10 13.96 -3.81 3.92
C LEU A 10 14.60 -3.37 2.60
N LYS A 11 15.64 -2.53 2.65
CA LYS A 11 16.33 -2.07 1.43
C LYS A 11 16.86 -3.21 0.57
N GLY A 12 17.32 -4.29 1.17
CA GLY A 12 17.80 -5.48 0.45
C GLY A 12 16.69 -6.23 -0.34
N ARG A 13 15.43 -5.94 -0.07
CA ARG A 13 14.26 -6.53 -0.78
C ARG A 13 13.69 -5.63 -1.86
N LEU A 14 14.11 -4.37 -1.91
CA LEU A 14 13.59 -3.39 -2.84
C LEU A 14 14.35 -3.40 -4.15
N LEU A 15 13.63 -3.14 -5.22
CA LEU A 15 14.20 -2.89 -6.53
C LEU A 15 14.75 -1.45 -6.54
N PRO A 16 15.99 -1.22 -7.01
CA PRO A 16 16.57 0.13 -7.05
C PRO A 16 15.86 1.03 -8.06
N ASP A 17 15.33 0.44 -9.12
CA ASP A 17 14.64 1.14 -10.21
C ASP A 17 13.13 0.91 -10.17
N ALA A 18 12.38 1.80 -10.83
CA ALA A 18 10.96 1.62 -11.01
C ALA A 18 10.67 0.31 -11.77
N PRO A 19 9.68 -0.47 -11.31
CA PRO A 19 9.30 -1.69 -12.02
C PRO A 19 8.85 -1.39 -13.45
N VAL A 20 9.20 -2.29 -14.37
CA VAL A 20 8.88 -2.13 -15.80
C VAL A 20 7.37 -2.28 -16.02
N GLU A 21 6.77 -1.28 -16.67
CA GLU A 21 5.35 -1.33 -17.08
C GLU A 21 5.15 -2.40 -18.17
N LEU A 22 4.19 -3.30 -17.98
CA LEU A 22 3.72 -4.17 -19.04
C LEU A 22 2.75 -3.38 -19.94
N GLN A 23 3.10 -3.17 -21.19
CA GLN A 23 2.54 -2.19 -22.14
C GLN A 23 1.04 -2.29 -22.49
N ARG A 24 0.20 -3.07 -21.83
CA ARG A 24 -1.20 -3.30 -22.24
C ARG A 24 -2.26 -3.21 -21.14
N LEU A 25 -1.89 -2.98 -19.90
CA LEU A 25 -2.84 -2.90 -18.79
C LEU A 25 -2.87 -1.47 -18.23
N PRO A 26 -4.00 -1.02 -17.69
CA PRO A 26 -4.05 0.19 -16.91
C PRO A 26 -3.02 0.13 -15.79
N VAL A 27 -2.34 1.23 -15.55
CA VAL A 27 -1.30 1.32 -14.53
C VAL A 27 -1.67 2.30 -13.44
N ALA A 28 -1.30 1.95 -12.23
CA ALA A 28 -1.46 2.77 -11.04
C ALA A 28 -0.20 2.69 -10.18
N SER A 29 -0.10 3.54 -9.20
CA SER A 29 1.02 3.54 -8.27
C SER A 29 0.57 3.88 -6.87
N VAL A 30 1.22 3.30 -5.87
CA VAL A 30 0.96 3.56 -4.46
C VAL A 30 2.25 3.88 -3.71
N ALA A 31 2.12 4.69 -2.66
CA ALA A 31 3.21 5.00 -1.75
C ALA A 31 3.08 4.14 -0.49
N VAL A 32 4.04 3.26 -0.28
CA VAL A 32 4.23 2.49 0.94
C VAL A 32 5.08 3.34 1.89
N VAL A 33 4.43 4.18 2.69
CA VAL A 33 5.11 5.11 3.60
C VAL A 33 5.40 4.41 4.92
N VAL A 34 6.69 4.33 5.24
CA VAL A 34 7.20 3.72 6.48
C VAL A 34 7.76 4.82 7.39
N ASN A 35 7.34 4.85 8.65
CA ASN A 35 8.01 5.63 9.69
C ASN A 35 8.93 4.69 10.49
N PRO A 36 10.26 4.73 10.29
CA PRO A 36 11.17 3.81 10.95
C PRO A 36 11.38 4.11 12.45
N GLU A 37 11.00 5.29 12.90
CA GLU A 37 11.20 5.75 14.29
C GLU A 37 9.98 5.47 15.18
N ASP A 38 8.79 5.32 14.59
CA ASP A 38 7.58 5.04 15.33
C ASP A 38 7.51 3.54 15.72
N ARG A 39 7.46 3.27 17.03
CA ARG A 39 7.27 1.92 17.61
C ARG A 39 8.15 0.80 17.01
N GLY A 40 9.36 1.16 16.56
CA GLY A 40 10.26 0.21 15.88
C GLY A 40 9.92 -0.02 14.40
N GLY A 41 9.24 0.90 13.79
CA GLY A 41 8.79 0.90 12.40
C GLY A 41 7.27 0.71 12.28
N SER A 42 6.61 1.66 11.64
CA SER A 42 5.19 1.59 11.32
C SER A 42 4.93 1.92 9.86
N ILE A 43 3.79 1.51 9.36
CA ILE A 43 3.37 1.72 7.97
C ILE A 43 2.06 2.48 7.93
N LEU A 44 1.98 3.47 7.04
CA LEU A 44 0.76 4.24 6.82
C LEU A 44 -0.22 3.47 5.95
N LEU A 45 -1.45 3.34 6.42
CA LEU A 45 -2.58 2.87 5.66
C LEU A 45 -3.71 3.90 5.70
N ILE A 46 -4.54 3.86 4.67
CA ILE A 46 -5.74 4.69 4.54
C ILE A 46 -6.98 3.81 4.43
N ARG A 47 -8.14 4.36 4.82
CA ARG A 47 -9.44 3.82 4.46
C ARG A 47 -10.05 4.73 3.39
N ARG A 48 -10.39 4.16 2.26
CA ARG A 48 -11.08 4.88 1.19
C ARG A 48 -12.51 5.21 1.59
N THR A 49 -12.99 6.34 1.12
CA THR A 49 -14.41 6.75 1.30
C THR A 49 -15.33 5.76 0.58
N GLU A 50 -16.44 5.44 1.22
CA GLU A 50 -17.49 4.64 0.58
C GLU A 50 -18.18 5.45 -0.52
N ARG A 51 -18.12 4.95 -1.76
CA ARG A 51 -18.74 5.56 -2.93
C ARG A 51 -19.43 4.49 -3.79
N SER A 52 -20.66 4.77 -4.21
CA SER A 52 -21.35 3.90 -5.16
C SER A 52 -20.61 3.87 -6.50
N GLY A 53 -20.40 2.67 -7.04
CA GLY A 53 -19.70 2.46 -8.31
C GLY A 53 -18.16 2.47 -8.22
N ASP A 54 -17.57 2.66 -7.05
CA ASP A 54 -16.14 2.45 -6.83
C ASP A 54 -15.88 1.04 -6.31
N PRO A 55 -15.19 0.16 -7.07
CA PRO A 55 -14.93 -1.22 -6.68
C PRO A 55 -13.99 -1.33 -5.47
N TRP A 56 -13.27 -0.27 -5.14
CA TRP A 56 -12.38 -0.18 -3.98
C TRP A 56 -12.97 0.61 -2.82
N SER A 57 -14.29 0.88 -2.89
CA SER A 57 -15.08 1.60 -1.89
C SER A 57 -14.87 1.02 -0.48
N GLY A 58 -14.53 1.87 0.50
CA GLY A 58 -14.37 1.48 1.90
C GLY A 58 -13.16 0.58 2.22
N GLN A 59 -12.37 0.19 1.21
CA GLN A 59 -11.23 -0.70 1.42
C GLN A 59 -10.06 0.02 2.12
N ILE A 60 -9.28 -0.80 2.82
CA ILE A 60 -7.98 -0.38 3.38
C ILE A 60 -6.92 -0.50 2.29
N GLY A 61 -6.14 0.57 2.10
CA GLY A 61 -5.09 0.63 1.10
C GLY A 61 -3.91 1.50 1.50
N PHE A 62 -3.02 1.67 0.54
CA PHE A 62 -1.98 2.68 0.58
C PHE A 62 -2.46 3.93 -0.17
N PRO A 63 -1.95 5.13 0.16
CA PRO A 63 -2.16 6.29 -0.68
C PRO A 63 -1.67 6.02 -2.10
N GLY A 64 -2.48 6.39 -3.11
CA GLY A 64 -2.12 6.14 -4.48
C GLY A 64 -3.31 6.10 -5.44
N GLY A 65 -3.01 6.04 -6.74
CA GLY A 65 -4.03 6.08 -7.77
C GLY A 65 -3.51 5.78 -9.16
N HIS A 66 -4.35 6.03 -10.15
CA HIS A 66 -4.03 5.84 -11.55
C HIS A 66 -3.02 6.88 -12.05
N LYS A 67 -2.15 6.45 -12.96
CA LYS A 67 -1.24 7.34 -13.65
C LYS A 67 -2.03 8.35 -14.48
N SER A 68 -1.78 9.63 -14.24
CA SER A 68 -2.26 10.73 -15.06
C SER A 68 -1.37 10.92 -16.29
N PRO A 69 -1.90 11.44 -17.44
CA PRO A 69 -1.08 11.80 -18.59
C PRO A 69 0.03 12.80 -18.29
N GLU A 70 -0.16 13.65 -17.29
CA GLU A 70 0.82 14.66 -16.84
C GLU A 70 1.94 14.06 -16.00
N ASP A 71 1.75 12.86 -15.45
CA ASP A 71 2.77 12.19 -14.65
C ASP A 71 3.92 11.70 -15.52
N GLN A 72 5.15 12.13 -15.22
CA GLN A 72 6.36 11.70 -15.95
C GLN A 72 6.70 10.22 -15.73
N GLY A 73 6.07 9.57 -14.75
CA GLY A 73 6.26 8.17 -14.44
C GLY A 73 5.50 7.75 -13.18
N LEU A 74 5.49 6.46 -12.88
CA LEU A 74 4.73 5.88 -11.76
C LEU A 74 5.19 6.40 -10.39
N LEU A 75 6.47 6.72 -10.24
CA LEU A 75 6.97 7.35 -9.01
C LEU A 75 6.30 8.70 -8.76
N GLN A 76 6.16 9.52 -9.81
CA GLN A 76 5.48 10.81 -9.69
C GLN A 76 3.99 10.64 -9.39
N THR A 77 3.35 9.63 -9.95
CA THR A 77 1.97 9.26 -9.61
C THR A 77 1.83 9.01 -8.10
N ALA A 78 2.69 8.15 -7.52
CA ALA A 78 2.64 7.85 -6.08
C ALA A 78 2.82 9.11 -5.22
N ILE A 79 3.77 9.98 -5.58
CA ILE A 79 4.03 11.24 -4.86
C ILE A 79 2.83 12.19 -4.95
N ARG A 80 2.27 12.39 -6.15
CA ARG A 80 1.12 13.26 -6.39
C ARG A 80 -0.10 12.79 -5.62
N GLU A 81 -0.47 11.52 -5.76
CA GLU A 81 -1.64 10.93 -5.10
C GLU A 81 -1.52 11.00 -3.57
N THR A 82 -0.34 10.71 -3.01
CA THR A 82 -0.12 10.81 -1.57
C THR A 82 -0.32 12.24 -1.07
N ARG A 83 0.16 13.23 -1.82
CA ARG A 83 -0.08 14.64 -1.48
C ARG A 83 -1.56 15.00 -1.56
N GLU A 84 -2.27 14.54 -2.60
CA GLU A 84 -3.69 14.84 -2.82
C GLU A 84 -4.59 14.17 -1.78
N GLU A 85 -4.33 12.91 -1.45
CA GLU A 85 -5.17 12.11 -0.56
C GLU A 85 -4.95 12.40 0.93
N VAL A 86 -3.69 12.57 1.35
CA VAL A 86 -3.33 12.68 2.78
C VAL A 86 -2.47 13.91 3.13
N GLY A 87 -2.15 14.76 2.15
CA GLY A 87 -1.39 16.00 2.38
C GLY A 87 0.11 15.80 2.63
N ILE A 88 0.64 14.58 2.55
CA ILE A 88 2.06 14.29 2.76
C ILE A 88 2.83 14.64 1.48
N ILE A 89 3.85 15.48 1.62
CA ILE A 89 4.78 15.81 0.53
C ILE A 89 5.97 14.85 0.63
N LEU A 90 5.99 13.86 -0.25
CA LEU A 90 7.11 12.92 -0.37
C LEU A 90 8.23 13.51 -1.23
N ASP A 91 9.43 13.51 -0.70
CA ASP A 91 10.63 13.93 -1.41
C ASP A 91 11.35 12.70 -1.99
N ARG A 92 12.13 12.89 -3.07
CA ARG A 92 12.98 11.84 -3.65
C ARG A 92 14.04 11.32 -2.67
N HIS A 93 14.45 12.12 -1.71
CA HIS A 93 15.43 11.74 -0.68
C HIS A 93 14.87 10.71 0.32
N GLU A 94 13.56 10.58 0.42
CA GLU A 94 12.87 9.61 1.28
C GLU A 94 12.61 8.28 0.57
N LEU A 95 12.78 8.21 -0.75
CA LEU A 95 12.58 6.98 -1.52
C LEU A 95 13.64 5.94 -1.16
N LEU A 96 13.17 4.78 -0.72
CA LEU A 96 14.01 3.61 -0.42
C LEU A 96 14.16 2.68 -1.62
N GLY A 97 13.16 2.64 -2.51
CA GLY A 97 13.09 1.78 -3.69
C GLY A 97 11.64 1.37 -4.00
N ALA A 98 11.47 0.34 -4.83
CA ALA A 98 10.18 -0.17 -5.22
C ALA A 98 10.04 -1.66 -4.91
N LEU A 99 8.81 -2.11 -4.68
CA LEU A 99 8.46 -3.53 -4.65
C LEU A 99 8.07 -4.01 -6.07
N PRO A 100 8.09 -5.32 -6.32
CA PRO A 100 7.56 -5.88 -7.56
C PRO A 100 6.13 -5.40 -7.82
N MET A 101 5.78 -5.19 -9.08
CA MET A 101 4.41 -4.82 -9.48
C MET A 101 3.43 -5.91 -9.09
N VAL A 102 2.25 -5.48 -8.64
CA VAL A 102 1.15 -6.36 -8.28
C VAL A 102 -0.05 -6.06 -9.18
N THR A 103 -0.62 -7.09 -9.81
CA THR A 103 -1.81 -6.90 -10.65
C THR A 103 -3.08 -7.12 -9.83
N THR A 104 -4.04 -6.21 -9.90
CA THR A 104 -5.35 -6.40 -9.25
C THR A 104 -6.13 -7.54 -9.91
N HIS A 105 -6.93 -8.27 -9.12
CA HIS A 105 -7.64 -9.45 -9.61
C HIS A 105 -8.79 -9.06 -10.58
N SER A 106 -9.67 -8.17 -10.15
CA SER A 106 -10.93 -7.87 -10.87
C SER A 106 -10.74 -7.02 -12.12
N ARG A 107 -9.88 -6.01 -12.11
CA ARG A 107 -9.73 -5.05 -13.23
C ARG A 107 -8.39 -5.15 -13.96
N ARG A 108 -7.54 -6.09 -13.56
CA ARG A 108 -6.20 -6.30 -14.14
C ARG A 108 -5.36 -5.01 -14.23
N VAL A 109 -5.50 -4.12 -13.24
CA VAL A 109 -4.65 -2.93 -13.10
C VAL A 109 -3.31 -3.36 -12.54
N GLN A 110 -2.23 -2.92 -13.18
CA GLN A 110 -0.88 -3.11 -12.64
C GLN A 110 -0.54 -1.98 -11.69
N VAL A 111 -0.12 -2.31 -10.48
CA VAL A 111 0.20 -1.33 -9.44
C VAL A 111 1.66 -1.43 -9.04
N ALA A 112 2.36 -0.30 -9.13
CA ALA A 112 3.75 -0.15 -8.71
C ALA A 112 3.81 0.39 -7.28
N PRO A 113 4.29 -0.39 -6.29
CA PRO A 113 4.46 0.09 -4.93
C PRO A 113 5.85 0.69 -4.75
N PHE A 114 5.93 1.99 -4.43
CA PHE A 114 7.15 2.67 -4.05
C PHE A 114 7.23 2.82 -2.54
N VAL A 115 8.37 2.49 -1.97
CA VAL A 115 8.60 2.53 -0.52
C VAL A 115 9.36 3.79 -0.14
N PHE A 116 8.78 4.56 0.79
CA PHE A 116 9.36 5.80 1.30
C PHE A 116 9.59 5.71 2.80
N ALA A 117 10.71 6.26 3.27
CA ALA A 117 10.94 6.47 4.70
C ALA A 117 10.58 7.89 5.10
N LEU A 118 9.61 8.03 5.98
CA LEU A 118 9.22 9.31 6.55
C LEU A 118 9.68 9.38 8.02
N LYS A 119 10.58 10.32 8.34
CA LYS A 119 11.25 10.41 9.64
C LYS A 119 10.59 11.33 10.66
N SER A 120 9.46 11.93 10.35
CA SER A 120 8.82 12.90 11.23
C SER A 120 7.32 12.66 11.33
N ASP A 121 6.75 13.07 12.47
CA ASP A 121 5.30 13.19 12.60
C ASP A 121 4.82 14.31 11.66
N VAL A 122 4.27 13.90 10.52
CA VAL A 122 3.71 14.82 9.53
C VAL A 122 2.22 14.95 9.81
N ALA A 123 1.77 16.19 9.94
CA ALA A 123 0.33 16.47 9.99
C ALA A 123 -0.32 16.03 8.68
N MET A 124 -1.27 15.10 8.77
CA MET A 124 -2.01 14.61 7.61
C MET A 124 -3.27 15.45 7.41
N GLN A 125 -3.55 15.77 6.17
CA GLN A 125 -4.77 16.45 5.76
C GLN A 125 -5.48 15.59 4.71
N MET A 126 -6.47 14.82 5.17
CA MET A 126 -7.25 13.95 4.29
C MET A 126 -8.15 14.76 3.35
N ASN A 127 -8.21 14.32 2.10
CA ASN A 127 -9.21 14.85 1.16
C ASN A 127 -10.53 14.06 1.29
N ARG A 128 -11.49 14.33 0.37
CA ARG A 128 -12.80 13.66 0.35
C ARG A 128 -12.74 12.16 -0.05
N GLU A 129 -11.60 11.65 -0.48
CA GLU A 129 -11.41 10.26 -0.93
C GLU A 129 -10.95 9.34 0.20
N VAL A 130 -10.50 9.93 1.32
CA VAL A 130 -9.98 9.22 2.48
C VAL A 130 -10.80 9.56 3.71
N THR A 131 -11.33 8.56 4.39
CA THR A 131 -12.10 8.72 5.65
C THR A 131 -11.28 8.46 6.89
N GLU A 132 -10.17 7.76 6.78
CA GLU A 132 -9.30 7.41 7.91
C GLU A 132 -7.86 7.26 7.44
N THR A 133 -6.92 7.72 8.25
CA THR A 133 -5.49 7.41 8.13
C THR A 133 -5.02 6.80 9.44
N PHE A 134 -4.19 5.77 9.39
CA PHE A 134 -3.66 5.13 10.59
C PHE A 134 -2.32 4.47 10.33
N TRP A 135 -1.50 4.45 11.39
CA TRP A 135 -0.22 3.79 11.39
C TRP A 135 -0.34 2.39 11.99
N VAL A 136 0.24 1.40 11.32
CA VAL A 136 0.28 0.01 11.78
C VAL A 136 1.72 -0.37 12.07
N PRO A 137 2.06 -0.71 13.32
CA PRO A 137 3.40 -1.18 13.66
C PRO A 137 3.75 -2.45 12.87
N LEU A 138 4.91 -2.49 12.24
CA LEU A 138 5.36 -3.64 11.47
C LEU A 138 5.51 -4.89 12.33
N SER A 139 5.85 -4.71 13.61
CA SER A 139 5.88 -5.79 14.59
C SER A 139 4.51 -6.41 14.85
N GLU A 140 3.43 -5.62 14.77
CA GLU A 140 2.05 -6.12 14.88
C GLU A 140 1.65 -6.83 13.59
N LEU A 141 1.92 -6.25 12.42
CA LEU A 141 1.67 -6.92 11.13
C LEU A 141 2.33 -8.29 11.02
N ASN A 142 3.56 -8.41 11.53
CA ASN A 142 4.28 -9.68 11.54
C ASN A 142 3.61 -10.77 12.41
N ARG A 143 2.77 -10.36 13.36
CA ARG A 143 2.06 -11.28 14.28
C ARG A 143 0.64 -11.58 13.83
N LEU A 144 0.12 -10.86 12.83
CA LEU A 144 -1.22 -11.13 12.34
C LEU A 144 -1.27 -12.46 11.59
N ASP A 145 -2.23 -13.28 12.00
CA ASP A 145 -2.55 -14.52 11.30
C ASP A 145 -3.28 -14.19 9.98
N VAL A 146 -2.96 -14.94 8.95
CA VAL A 146 -3.73 -14.93 7.71
C VAL A 146 -5.05 -15.66 7.96
N LYS A 147 -6.16 -14.99 7.64
CA LYS A 147 -7.51 -15.56 7.77
C LYS A 147 -8.20 -15.53 6.41
N SER A 148 -8.76 -16.68 6.03
CA SER A 148 -9.69 -16.72 4.89
C SER A 148 -10.99 -16.03 5.28
N ARG A 149 -11.51 -15.20 4.38
CA ARG A 149 -12.73 -14.41 4.60
C ARG A 149 -13.50 -14.23 3.31
N GLU A 150 -14.80 -14.34 3.39
CA GLU A 150 -15.68 -13.97 2.28
C GLU A 150 -15.84 -12.44 2.26
N VAL A 151 -15.54 -11.83 1.12
CA VAL A 151 -15.73 -10.40 0.86
C VAL A 151 -16.72 -10.19 -0.29
N LYS A 152 -17.45 -9.10 -0.22
CA LYS A 152 -18.36 -8.71 -1.30
C LYS A 152 -17.58 -7.92 -2.36
N VAL A 153 -17.65 -8.33 -3.60
CA VAL A 153 -17.09 -7.67 -4.79
C VAL A 153 -18.19 -7.39 -5.81
N GLU A 154 -17.89 -6.61 -6.87
CA GLU A 154 -18.89 -6.30 -7.91
C GLU A 154 -19.50 -7.55 -8.54
N GLU A 155 -18.67 -8.59 -8.77
CA GLU A 155 -19.10 -9.85 -9.38
C GLU A 155 -19.77 -10.84 -8.39
N GLY A 156 -19.94 -10.45 -7.11
CA GLY A 156 -20.57 -11.32 -6.09
C GLY A 156 -19.77 -11.41 -4.80
N ARG A 157 -19.47 -12.63 -4.35
CA ARG A 157 -18.69 -12.91 -3.15
C ARG A 157 -17.42 -13.67 -3.53
N LEU A 158 -16.34 -13.28 -2.91
CA LEU A 158 -15.01 -13.86 -3.13
C LEU A 158 -14.41 -14.26 -1.80
N GLU A 159 -13.89 -15.49 -1.72
CA GLU A 159 -13.07 -15.92 -0.60
C GLU A 159 -11.66 -15.42 -0.78
N VAL A 160 -11.14 -14.68 0.19
CA VAL A 160 -9.83 -14.03 0.12
C VAL A 160 -9.04 -14.21 1.41
N ASP A 161 -7.73 -14.25 1.27
CA ASP A 161 -6.84 -14.11 2.41
C ASP A 161 -6.77 -12.67 2.91
N SER A 162 -6.76 -12.51 4.22
CA SER A 162 -6.80 -11.19 4.84
C SER A 162 -6.04 -11.13 6.16
N PHE A 163 -5.64 -9.93 6.54
CA PHE A 163 -5.29 -9.58 7.92
C PHE A 163 -6.46 -8.85 8.58
N ASP A 164 -6.64 -9.05 9.89
CA ASP A 164 -7.57 -8.30 10.72
C ASP A 164 -6.78 -7.46 11.72
N TYR A 165 -6.71 -6.16 11.48
CA TYR A 165 -6.05 -5.22 12.35
C TYR A 165 -7.09 -4.37 13.09
N GLY A 166 -7.48 -4.80 14.28
CA GLY A 166 -8.46 -4.08 15.10
C GLY A 166 -9.82 -3.88 14.43
N GLY A 167 -10.31 -4.89 13.69
CA GLY A 167 -11.55 -4.84 12.92
C GLY A 167 -11.39 -4.21 11.51
N ARG A 168 -10.19 -3.76 11.16
CA ARG A 168 -9.85 -3.31 9.81
C ARG A 168 -9.39 -4.48 8.98
N ILE A 169 -10.20 -4.87 8.00
CA ILE A 169 -9.90 -6.01 7.15
C ILE A 169 -9.02 -5.56 5.99
N ILE A 170 -7.80 -6.09 5.95
CA ILE A 170 -6.79 -5.81 4.94
C ILE A 170 -6.70 -7.03 4.03
N TRP A 171 -7.10 -6.87 2.76
CA TRP A 171 -7.14 -7.95 1.79
C TRP A 171 -6.72 -7.49 0.39
N GLY A 172 -6.74 -8.38 -0.58
CA GLY A 172 -6.49 -8.08 -1.98
C GLY A 172 -5.11 -7.47 -2.24
N LEU A 173 -5.07 -6.36 -2.98
CA LEU A 173 -3.82 -5.69 -3.36
C LEU A 173 -2.98 -5.30 -2.14
N THR A 174 -3.60 -4.69 -1.14
CA THR A 174 -2.91 -4.21 0.07
C THR A 174 -2.29 -5.36 0.86
N PHE A 175 -3.03 -6.46 1.05
CA PHE A 175 -2.54 -7.67 1.68
C PHE A 175 -1.30 -8.23 0.94
N ARG A 176 -1.35 -8.29 -0.38
CA ARG A 176 -0.24 -8.81 -1.20
C ARG A 176 0.99 -7.92 -1.12
N ILE A 177 0.83 -6.58 -1.18
CA ILE A 177 1.94 -5.63 -1.04
C ILE A 177 2.57 -5.73 0.35
N LEU A 178 1.76 -5.87 1.42
CA LEU A 178 2.26 -6.08 2.77
C LEU A 178 3.07 -7.36 2.90
N ASN A 179 2.62 -8.47 2.31
CA ASN A 179 3.38 -9.72 2.33
C ASN A 179 4.72 -9.60 1.59
N LEU A 180 4.76 -8.91 0.44
CA LEU A 180 6.02 -8.60 -0.25
C LEU A 180 6.97 -7.78 0.63
N LEU A 181 6.45 -6.73 1.28
CA LEU A 181 7.22 -5.89 2.18
C LEU A 181 7.81 -6.69 3.35
N LEU A 182 7.01 -7.58 3.94
CA LEU A 182 7.41 -8.45 5.05
C LEU A 182 8.32 -9.61 4.61
N GLY A 183 8.57 -9.78 3.30
CA GLY A 183 9.36 -10.89 2.76
C GLY A 183 8.66 -12.23 2.86
N ARG A 184 7.34 -12.22 2.96
CA ARG A 184 6.50 -13.42 2.87
C ARG A 184 6.21 -13.68 1.38
N GLY A 185 6.30 -14.93 0.94
CA GLY A 185 5.93 -15.30 -0.44
C GLY A 185 4.46 -14.99 -0.75
N LEU A 186 4.16 -14.83 -2.03
CA LEU A 186 2.77 -14.67 -2.51
C LEU A 186 2.15 -16.01 -2.93
N GLU A 187 2.81 -17.13 -2.66
CA GLU A 187 2.35 -18.46 -3.07
C GLU A 187 1.06 -18.82 -2.33
N GLY A 188 0.00 -19.10 -3.09
CA GLY A 188 -1.29 -19.56 -2.56
C GLY A 188 -2.29 -18.49 -2.16
N HIS A 189 -1.97 -17.21 -2.32
CA HIS A 189 -2.88 -16.09 -1.97
C HIS A 189 -3.60 -15.55 -3.22
N VAL A 190 -4.87 -15.83 -3.34
CA VAL A 190 -5.76 -15.29 -4.38
C VAL A 190 -6.39 -13.99 -3.90
#